data_e0f38cb137cca7b4ecb5459e55a43e12
#
_entry.id   e0f38cb137cca7b4ecb5459e55a43e12
#
_cell.length_a   1.000
_cell.length_b   1.000
_cell.length_c   1.000
_cell.angle_alpha   90.00
_cell.angle_beta   90.00
_cell.angle_gamma   90.00
#
_symmetry.space_group_name_H-M   'P 1'
#
loop_
_entity.id
_entity.type
_entity.pdbx_description
1 polymer ?
#
loop_
_entity_poly.entity_id
_entity_poly.type
_entity_poly.pdbx_seq_one_letter_code
_entity_poly.pdbx_strand_id
1 'polypeptide(L)'
;MEIQWLKAFLATAEQGSVSEAAEQLHLTQPAVSKRLAALEQQLDTPLFDRIGRRLRLTDAGRTLLPRARHILNEVSDAERELRALGSHVSGSLRIATSHHVGLHHLPPVLKTFSARYPDVALDIDFLDSEQAYEALAAGEYELAVVTLALKDYPNLEARVIWPDPCVVVAAPDHPLAQMPVLDIADLARYPAILPDLNTYTGRLIKREFDARGLKLTAKLATNYLETIKMMAGVGLGWSVLPRTLVDDSLAELPVAKLHILRNLGVINHRARTLSNAASALQQLLLATADQQRAVPGSR
;
A
#
# COMPACT_ATOMS: atom_id res chain seq x y z
N MET A 1 -1.78 -30.14 -13.90
CA MET A 1 -1.04 -28.85 -13.71
C MET A 1 -0.19 -28.97 -12.47
N GLU A 2 1.13 -28.83 -12.60
CA GLU A 2 2.07 -28.98 -11.48
C GLU A 2 2.43 -27.65 -10.87
N ILE A 3 2.65 -27.62 -9.57
CA ILE A 3 3.06 -26.41 -8.83
C ILE A 3 4.33 -25.78 -9.42
N GLN A 4 5.29 -26.63 -9.83
CA GLN A 4 6.57 -26.18 -10.41
C GLN A 4 6.40 -25.48 -11.77
N TRP A 5 5.35 -25.82 -12.53
CA TRP A 5 5.04 -25.17 -13.80
C TRP A 5 4.40 -23.79 -13.56
N LEU A 6 3.54 -23.69 -12.55
CA LEU A 6 2.95 -22.41 -12.15
C LEU A 6 4.03 -21.44 -11.60
N LYS A 7 4.99 -21.94 -10.83
CA LYS A 7 6.14 -21.13 -10.37
C LYS A 7 6.97 -20.61 -11.55
N ALA A 8 7.25 -21.47 -12.55
CA ALA A 8 7.97 -21.07 -13.74
C ALA A 8 7.18 -20.03 -14.57
N PHE A 9 5.87 -20.23 -14.71
CA PHE A 9 4.99 -19.29 -15.39
C PHE A 9 4.96 -17.92 -14.71
N LEU A 10 4.78 -17.89 -13.39
CA LEU A 10 4.69 -16.66 -12.61
C LEU A 10 6.01 -15.87 -12.68
N ALA A 11 7.15 -16.51 -12.42
CA ALA A 11 8.45 -15.86 -12.51
C ALA A 11 8.73 -15.31 -13.91
N THR A 12 8.35 -16.05 -14.97
CA THR A 12 8.53 -15.58 -16.36
C THR A 12 7.59 -14.40 -16.69
N ALA A 13 6.38 -14.40 -16.15
CA ALA A 13 5.44 -13.29 -16.33
C ALA A 13 5.91 -12.00 -15.65
N GLU A 14 6.54 -12.11 -14.49
CA GLU A 14 7.06 -10.98 -13.72
C GLU A 14 8.35 -10.40 -14.35
N GLN A 15 9.26 -11.25 -14.81
CA GLN A 15 10.53 -10.83 -15.39
C GLN A 15 10.43 -10.47 -16.89
N GLY A 16 9.44 -10.99 -17.61
CA GLY A 16 9.35 -10.87 -19.06
C GLY A 16 10.46 -11.61 -19.82
N SER A 17 11.22 -12.48 -19.11
CA SER A 17 12.40 -13.19 -19.62
C SER A 17 12.54 -14.56 -18.95
N VAL A 18 12.74 -15.61 -19.77
CA VAL A 18 12.99 -16.96 -19.24
C VAL A 18 14.33 -17.04 -18.53
N SER A 19 15.35 -16.29 -18.99
CA SER A 19 16.67 -16.30 -18.38
C SER A 19 16.65 -15.70 -16.97
N GLU A 20 16.01 -14.54 -16.81
CA GLU A 20 15.85 -13.88 -15.50
C GLU A 20 14.97 -14.71 -14.55
N ALA A 21 13.90 -15.32 -15.07
CA ALA A 21 13.08 -16.27 -14.30
C ALA A 21 13.88 -17.49 -13.83
N ALA A 22 14.81 -17.98 -14.66
CA ALA A 22 15.66 -19.09 -14.29
C ALA A 22 16.65 -18.73 -13.16
N GLU A 23 17.21 -17.53 -13.20
CA GLU A 23 18.05 -17.01 -12.10
C GLU A 23 17.25 -16.88 -10.82
N GLN A 24 16.06 -16.25 -10.86
CA GLN A 24 15.17 -16.10 -9.72
C GLN A 24 14.77 -17.44 -9.08
N LEU A 25 14.55 -18.47 -9.91
CA LEU A 25 14.16 -19.81 -9.45
C LEU A 25 15.33 -20.73 -9.14
N HIS A 26 16.58 -20.27 -9.29
CA HIS A 26 17.80 -21.08 -9.17
C HIS A 26 17.78 -22.33 -10.08
N LEU A 27 17.34 -22.16 -11.32
CA LEU A 27 17.20 -23.20 -12.34
C LEU A 27 18.00 -22.83 -13.58
N THR A 28 18.14 -23.81 -14.49
CA THR A 28 18.65 -23.52 -15.83
C THR A 28 17.52 -23.01 -16.74
N GLN A 29 17.85 -22.14 -17.69
CA GLN A 29 16.89 -21.65 -18.70
C GLN A 29 16.15 -22.79 -19.46
N PRO A 30 16.81 -23.89 -19.89
CA PRO A 30 16.10 -25.02 -20.49
C PRO A 30 15.07 -25.68 -19.55
N ALA A 31 15.35 -25.74 -18.25
CA ALA A 31 14.44 -26.29 -17.27
C ALA A 31 13.16 -25.43 -17.13
N VAL A 32 13.32 -24.11 -17.07
CA VAL A 32 12.17 -23.18 -17.05
C VAL A 32 11.38 -23.28 -18.36
N SER A 33 12.05 -23.25 -19.52
CA SER A 33 11.40 -23.40 -20.83
C SER A 33 10.61 -24.70 -20.94
N LYS A 34 11.15 -25.82 -20.45
CA LYS A 34 10.47 -27.12 -20.44
C LYS A 34 9.20 -27.10 -19.57
N ARG A 35 9.25 -26.44 -18.40
CA ARG A 35 8.09 -26.30 -17.50
C ARG A 35 6.99 -25.44 -18.14
N LEU A 36 7.37 -24.35 -18.80
CA LEU A 36 6.40 -23.50 -19.54
C LEU A 36 5.74 -24.26 -20.69
N ALA A 37 6.54 -24.93 -21.51
CA ALA A 37 6.01 -25.74 -22.61
C ALA A 37 5.07 -26.85 -22.13
N ALA A 38 5.38 -27.52 -21.02
CA ALA A 38 4.51 -28.52 -20.41
C ALA A 38 3.18 -27.93 -19.93
N LEU A 39 3.21 -26.73 -19.36
CA LEU A 39 2.00 -26.01 -18.91
C LEU A 39 1.14 -25.63 -20.12
N GLU A 40 1.72 -25.02 -21.15
CA GLU A 40 1.04 -24.62 -22.38
C GLU A 40 0.44 -25.82 -23.12
N GLN A 41 1.20 -26.92 -23.18
CA GLN A 41 0.72 -28.18 -23.76
C GLN A 41 -0.46 -28.76 -22.98
N GLN A 42 -0.44 -28.74 -21.64
CA GLN A 42 -1.56 -29.24 -20.82
C GLN A 42 -2.81 -28.39 -20.97
N LEU A 43 -2.65 -27.07 -21.16
CA LEU A 43 -3.75 -26.13 -21.33
C LEU A 43 -4.21 -25.99 -22.79
N ASP A 44 -3.49 -26.61 -23.70
CA ASP A 44 -3.69 -26.51 -25.17
C ASP A 44 -3.78 -25.04 -25.63
N THR A 45 -2.96 -24.18 -25.03
CA THR A 45 -3.02 -22.74 -25.27
C THR A 45 -1.68 -22.07 -24.95
N PRO A 46 -1.15 -21.21 -25.85
CA PRO A 46 0.05 -20.42 -25.54
C PRO A 46 -0.25 -19.36 -24.48
N LEU A 47 0.63 -19.25 -23.50
CA LEU A 47 0.53 -18.27 -22.41
C LEU A 47 1.40 -17.04 -22.65
N PHE A 48 2.41 -17.17 -23.53
CA PHE A 48 3.32 -16.09 -23.86
C PHE A 48 3.45 -15.90 -25.38
N ASP A 49 3.50 -14.63 -25.79
CA ASP A 49 3.93 -14.18 -27.09
C ASP A 49 5.39 -13.74 -27.05
N ARG A 50 6.17 -14.08 -28.07
CA ARG A 50 7.55 -13.62 -28.21
C ARG A 50 7.57 -12.36 -29.10
N ILE A 51 7.78 -11.19 -28.45
CA ILE A 51 7.90 -9.92 -29.16
C ILE A 51 9.36 -9.41 -29.04
N GLY A 52 10.13 -9.64 -30.09
CA GLY A 52 11.56 -9.37 -30.09
C GLY A 52 12.31 -10.27 -29.10
N ARG A 53 12.97 -9.65 -28.12
CA ARG A 53 13.73 -10.36 -27.07
C ARG A 53 12.94 -10.56 -25.77
N ARG A 54 11.69 -10.05 -25.69
CA ARG A 54 10.86 -10.12 -24.48
C ARG A 54 9.67 -11.05 -24.68
N LEU A 55 9.24 -11.66 -23.58
CA LEU A 55 7.99 -12.40 -23.50
C LEU A 55 6.90 -11.49 -22.97
N ARG A 56 5.73 -11.56 -23.58
CA ARG A 56 4.50 -10.89 -23.12
C ARG A 56 3.41 -11.90 -22.95
N LEU A 57 2.57 -11.70 -21.95
CA LEU A 57 1.42 -12.55 -21.72
C LEU A 57 0.42 -12.43 -22.87
N THR A 58 -0.09 -13.57 -23.34
CA THR A 58 -1.30 -13.66 -24.16
C THR A 58 -2.54 -13.33 -23.34
N ASP A 59 -3.74 -13.30 -23.93
CA ASP A 59 -4.99 -13.18 -23.19
C ASP A 59 -5.20 -14.36 -22.22
N ALA A 60 -4.83 -15.57 -22.65
CA ALA A 60 -4.84 -16.74 -21.80
C ALA A 60 -3.85 -16.60 -20.62
N GLY A 61 -2.63 -16.11 -20.88
CA GLY A 61 -1.66 -15.84 -19.85
C GLY A 61 -2.15 -14.79 -18.84
N ARG A 62 -2.77 -13.70 -19.32
CA ARG A 62 -3.39 -12.69 -18.44
C ARG A 62 -4.51 -13.27 -17.59
N THR A 63 -5.29 -14.18 -18.12
CA THR A 63 -6.36 -14.87 -17.39
C THR A 63 -5.80 -15.85 -16.36
N LEU A 64 -4.72 -16.57 -16.70
CA LEU A 64 -4.09 -17.53 -15.80
C LEU A 64 -3.33 -16.84 -14.65
N LEU A 65 -2.73 -15.68 -14.88
CA LEU A 65 -1.83 -15.01 -13.95
C LEU A 65 -2.43 -14.86 -12.53
N PRO A 66 -3.62 -14.28 -12.33
CA PRO A 66 -4.21 -14.16 -11.01
C PRO A 66 -4.57 -15.53 -10.40
N ARG A 67 -4.95 -16.50 -11.23
CA ARG A 67 -5.27 -17.86 -10.78
C ARG A 67 -4.02 -18.62 -10.33
N ALA A 68 -2.93 -18.50 -11.08
CA ALA A 68 -1.65 -19.11 -10.71
C ALA A 68 -1.11 -18.57 -9.39
N ARG A 69 -1.19 -17.24 -9.17
CA ARG A 69 -0.85 -16.61 -7.90
C ARG A 69 -1.70 -17.15 -6.76
N HIS A 70 -3.02 -17.20 -6.94
CA HIS A 70 -3.92 -17.71 -5.91
C HIS A 70 -3.59 -19.16 -5.52
N ILE A 71 -3.40 -20.05 -6.49
CA ILE A 71 -3.05 -21.46 -6.22
C ILE A 71 -1.71 -21.57 -5.47
N LEU A 72 -0.70 -20.83 -5.89
CA LEU A 72 0.62 -20.86 -5.21
C LEU A 72 0.55 -20.30 -3.79
N ASN A 73 -0.28 -19.29 -3.57
CA ASN A 73 -0.53 -18.75 -2.24
C ASN A 73 -1.24 -19.76 -1.35
N GLU A 74 -2.30 -20.44 -1.84
CA GLU A 74 -3.00 -21.49 -1.09
C GLU A 74 -2.07 -22.63 -0.66
N VAL A 75 -1.16 -23.04 -1.55
CA VAL A 75 -0.14 -24.07 -1.20
C VAL A 75 0.79 -23.54 -0.10
N SER A 76 1.26 -22.30 -0.23
CA SER A 76 2.11 -21.67 0.78
C SER A 76 1.38 -21.49 2.11
N ASP A 77 0.07 -21.18 2.07
CA ASP A 77 -0.77 -21.01 3.25
C ASP A 77 -0.97 -22.34 3.98
N ALA A 78 -1.26 -23.43 3.23
CA ALA A 78 -1.36 -24.76 3.80
C ALA A 78 -0.05 -25.22 4.47
N GLU A 79 1.10 -24.97 3.83
CA GLU A 79 2.39 -25.26 4.43
C GLU A 79 2.65 -24.44 5.71
N ARG A 80 2.19 -23.17 5.75
CA ARG A 80 2.30 -22.30 6.93
C ARG A 80 1.38 -22.74 8.05
N GLU A 81 0.14 -23.10 7.77
CA GLU A 81 -0.81 -23.63 8.76
C GLU A 81 -0.23 -24.86 9.47
N LEU A 82 0.35 -25.77 8.70
CA LEU A 82 0.99 -26.97 9.27
C LEU A 82 2.22 -26.62 10.14
N ARG A 83 3.02 -25.63 9.74
CA ARG A 83 4.16 -25.14 10.54
C ARG A 83 3.70 -24.34 11.76
N ALA A 84 2.56 -23.66 11.69
CA ALA A 84 1.98 -22.88 12.77
C ALA A 84 1.42 -23.73 13.93
N LEU A 85 1.30 -25.05 13.75
CA LEU A 85 1.02 -25.98 14.85
C LEU A 85 2.13 -25.98 15.92
N GLY A 86 3.31 -25.38 15.62
CA GLY A 86 4.36 -25.08 16.59
C GLY A 86 4.28 -23.63 17.09
N SER A 87 4.53 -23.38 18.37
CA SER A 87 4.43 -22.05 19.00
C SER A 87 5.52 -21.05 18.61
N HIS A 88 6.44 -21.40 17.71
CA HIS A 88 7.60 -20.58 17.35
C HIS A 88 7.26 -19.61 16.21
N VAL A 89 7.54 -18.32 16.42
CA VAL A 89 7.34 -17.25 15.41
C VAL A 89 8.64 -17.08 14.63
N SER A 90 8.68 -17.58 13.39
CA SER A 90 9.86 -17.56 12.53
C SER A 90 9.47 -17.60 11.05
N GLY A 91 10.46 -17.48 10.17
CA GLY A 91 10.27 -17.56 8.71
C GLY A 91 10.25 -16.19 8.03
N SER A 92 9.67 -16.09 6.83
CA SER A 92 9.57 -14.83 6.07
C SER A 92 8.20 -14.22 6.23
N LEU A 93 8.14 -12.91 6.46
CA LEU A 93 6.93 -12.11 6.49
C LEU A 93 7.03 -10.98 5.47
N ARG A 94 6.24 -11.08 4.40
CA ARG A 94 6.14 -10.04 3.38
C ARG A 94 4.89 -9.20 3.61
N ILE A 95 5.07 -7.89 3.75
CA ILE A 95 3.98 -6.93 3.98
C ILE A 95 4.05 -5.78 2.98
N ALA A 96 2.89 -5.19 2.68
CA ALA A 96 2.81 -3.95 1.94
C ALA A 96 2.54 -2.77 2.89
N THR A 97 3.11 -1.61 2.59
CA THR A 97 2.81 -0.37 3.32
C THR A 97 2.82 0.83 2.38
N SER A 98 2.06 1.87 2.73
CA SER A 98 2.18 3.15 2.03
C SER A 98 3.39 3.94 2.55
N HIS A 99 3.96 4.78 1.68
CA HIS A 99 5.20 5.49 1.97
C HIS A 99 5.14 6.27 3.30
N HIS A 100 4.09 7.07 3.49
CA HIS A 100 3.91 7.84 4.73
C HIS A 100 3.79 6.95 5.98
N VAL A 101 3.00 5.86 5.91
CA VAL A 101 2.83 4.94 7.04
C VAL A 101 4.14 4.24 7.37
N GLY A 102 4.86 3.79 6.34
CA GLY A 102 6.15 3.11 6.50
C GLY A 102 7.23 3.99 7.11
N LEU A 103 7.22 5.31 6.81
CA LEU A 103 8.20 6.24 7.35
C LEU A 103 7.87 6.76 8.75
N HIS A 104 6.60 7.06 9.03
CA HIS A 104 6.23 7.83 10.21
C HIS A 104 5.51 7.03 11.30
N HIS A 105 4.86 5.92 10.95
CA HIS A 105 4.05 5.14 11.89
C HIS A 105 4.60 3.74 12.19
N LEU A 106 5.15 3.05 11.19
CA LEU A 106 5.65 1.68 11.36
C LEU A 106 6.98 1.55 12.13
N PRO A 107 7.96 2.47 12.08
CA PRO A 107 9.28 2.22 12.64
C PRO A 107 9.30 1.78 14.11
N PRO A 108 8.51 2.36 15.05
CA PRO A 108 8.48 1.90 16.44
C PRO A 108 7.94 0.47 16.56
N VAL A 109 6.93 0.12 15.76
CA VAL A 109 6.32 -1.22 15.76
C VAL A 109 7.31 -2.24 15.20
N LEU A 110 7.97 -1.93 14.09
CA LEU A 110 8.98 -2.79 13.46
C LEU A 110 10.17 -3.02 14.38
N LYS A 111 10.64 -1.97 15.07
CA LYS A 111 11.70 -2.08 16.08
C LYS A 111 11.33 -3.09 17.18
N THR A 112 10.11 -2.99 17.71
CA THR A 112 9.62 -3.91 18.75
C THR A 112 9.45 -5.32 18.18
N PHE A 113 8.92 -5.46 16.97
CA PHE A 113 8.72 -6.73 16.30
C PHE A 113 10.04 -7.46 16.06
N SER A 114 11.03 -6.79 15.45
CA SER A 114 12.33 -7.39 15.15
C SER A 114 13.11 -7.79 16.41
N ALA A 115 13.00 -6.99 17.49
CA ALA A 115 13.61 -7.34 18.77
C ALA A 115 12.95 -8.57 19.43
N ARG A 116 11.63 -8.73 19.29
CA ARG A 116 10.86 -9.84 19.88
C ARG A 116 10.93 -11.13 19.06
N TYR A 117 11.07 -11.01 17.75
CA TYR A 117 11.03 -12.12 16.79
C TYR A 117 12.22 -12.07 15.82
N PRO A 118 13.44 -12.29 16.31
CA PRO A 118 14.67 -12.15 15.50
C PRO A 118 14.79 -13.17 14.36
N ASP A 119 14.05 -14.28 14.46
CA ASP A 119 14.05 -15.36 13.45
C ASP A 119 13.04 -15.10 12.31
N VAL A 120 12.40 -13.92 12.28
CA VAL A 120 11.51 -13.50 11.18
C VAL A 120 12.27 -12.58 10.23
N ALA A 121 12.41 -13.01 8.98
CA ALA A 121 12.88 -12.16 7.89
C ALA A 121 11.74 -11.30 7.38
N LEU A 122 11.83 -9.97 7.60
CA LEU A 122 10.86 -8.99 7.11
C LEU A 122 11.20 -8.56 5.68
N ASP A 123 10.19 -8.59 4.81
CA ASP A 123 10.21 -8.04 3.46
C ASP A 123 9.08 -7.01 3.35
N ILE A 124 9.44 -5.75 3.07
CA ILE A 124 8.49 -4.62 3.13
C ILE A 124 8.45 -3.91 1.79
N ASP A 125 7.33 -4.02 1.10
CA ASP A 125 7.07 -3.32 -0.15
C ASP A 125 6.33 -2.00 0.10
N PHE A 126 6.80 -0.94 -0.57
CA PHE A 126 6.16 0.36 -0.53
C PHE A 126 5.26 0.53 -1.75
N LEU A 127 3.95 0.58 -1.52
CA LEU A 127 2.92 0.69 -2.54
C LEU A 127 1.96 1.84 -2.22
N ASP A 128 1.29 2.38 -3.23
CA ASP A 128 0.12 3.23 -2.95
C ASP A 128 -0.97 2.40 -2.25
N SER A 129 -1.74 3.03 -1.37
CA SER A 129 -2.75 2.31 -0.56
C SER A 129 -3.74 1.54 -1.42
N GLU A 130 -4.15 2.09 -2.55
CA GLU A 130 -5.04 1.47 -3.52
C GLU A 130 -4.43 0.20 -4.12
N GLN A 131 -3.16 0.26 -4.52
CA GLN A 131 -2.41 -0.89 -5.03
C GLN A 131 -2.24 -1.97 -3.97
N ALA A 132 -1.98 -1.58 -2.71
CA ALA A 132 -1.87 -2.52 -1.61
C ALA A 132 -3.20 -3.25 -1.34
N TYR A 133 -4.35 -2.57 -1.46
CA TYR A 133 -5.67 -3.21 -1.38
C TYR A 133 -5.88 -4.22 -2.51
N GLU A 134 -5.52 -3.88 -3.74
CA GLU A 134 -5.64 -4.77 -4.91
C GLU A 134 -4.71 -5.99 -4.77
N ALA A 135 -3.45 -5.77 -4.40
CA ALA A 135 -2.46 -6.83 -4.22
C ALA A 135 -2.83 -7.77 -3.06
N LEU A 136 -3.39 -7.23 -1.96
CA LEU A 136 -3.88 -8.04 -0.85
C LEU A 136 -5.11 -8.87 -1.26
N ALA A 137 -6.05 -8.29 -2.01
CA ALA A 137 -7.21 -9.01 -2.52
C ALA A 137 -6.81 -10.12 -3.52
N ALA A 138 -5.71 -9.93 -4.25
CA ALA A 138 -5.09 -10.94 -5.10
C ALA A 138 -4.27 -11.99 -4.32
N GLY A 139 -4.11 -11.83 -2.99
CA GLY A 139 -3.37 -12.75 -2.12
C GLY A 139 -1.85 -12.60 -2.20
N GLU A 140 -1.33 -11.49 -2.74
CA GLU A 140 0.12 -11.26 -2.87
C GLU A 140 0.79 -10.98 -1.52
N TYR A 141 0.03 -10.46 -0.55
CA TYR A 141 0.47 -10.15 0.82
C TYR A 141 -0.45 -10.79 1.85
N GLU A 142 0.07 -11.03 3.04
CA GLU A 142 -0.73 -11.46 4.19
C GLU A 142 -1.34 -10.27 4.93
N LEU A 143 -0.55 -9.20 5.06
CA LEU A 143 -0.94 -7.95 5.70
C LEU A 143 -0.51 -6.76 4.85
N ALA A 144 -1.30 -5.70 4.91
CA ALA A 144 -0.83 -4.39 4.51
C ALA A 144 -1.18 -3.35 5.58
N VAL A 145 -0.30 -2.35 5.74
CA VAL A 145 -0.49 -1.26 6.70
C VAL A 145 -0.48 0.06 5.94
N VAL A 146 -1.66 0.62 5.73
CA VAL A 146 -1.90 1.66 4.73
C VAL A 146 -2.97 2.66 5.17
N THR A 147 -3.22 3.69 4.34
CA THR A 147 -4.44 4.51 4.47
C THR A 147 -5.65 3.65 4.13
N LEU A 148 -6.62 3.61 5.05
CA LEU A 148 -7.80 2.79 4.88
C LEU A 148 -8.77 3.37 3.83
N ALA A 149 -9.36 2.47 3.06
CA ALA A 149 -10.36 2.82 2.05
C ALA A 149 -11.60 3.48 2.65
N LEU A 150 -12.24 4.35 1.86
CA LEU A 150 -13.51 4.99 2.22
C LEU A 150 -14.73 4.07 2.00
N LYS A 151 -14.53 2.95 1.32
CA LYS A 151 -15.55 1.94 1.03
C LYS A 151 -15.11 0.59 1.55
N ASP A 152 -16.06 -0.25 1.87
CA ASP A 152 -15.79 -1.62 2.27
C ASP A 152 -15.33 -2.48 1.08
N TYR A 153 -14.39 -3.37 1.37
CA TYR A 153 -13.97 -4.44 0.49
C TYR A 153 -14.47 -5.77 1.08
N PRO A 154 -15.42 -6.48 0.45
CA PRO A 154 -16.09 -7.64 1.04
C PRO A 154 -15.16 -8.74 1.55
N ASN A 155 -14.06 -8.97 0.82
CA ASN A 155 -13.09 -10.02 1.13
C ASN A 155 -11.97 -9.57 2.06
N LEU A 156 -11.90 -8.29 2.43
CA LEU A 156 -10.85 -7.76 3.27
C LEU A 156 -11.41 -7.32 4.63
N GLU A 157 -10.61 -7.50 5.66
CA GLU A 157 -10.83 -6.94 6.97
C GLU A 157 -9.88 -5.77 7.19
N ALA A 158 -10.44 -4.62 7.60
CA ALA A 158 -9.67 -3.43 7.88
C ALA A 158 -9.85 -3.04 9.35
N ARG A 159 -8.74 -2.76 10.04
CA ARG A 159 -8.74 -2.31 11.44
C ARG A 159 -7.96 -1.01 11.55
N VAL A 160 -8.61 0.01 12.10
CA VAL A 160 -7.99 1.32 12.34
C VAL A 160 -6.97 1.21 13.46
N ILE A 161 -5.75 1.66 13.20
CA ILE A 161 -4.66 1.74 14.17
C ILE A 161 -4.43 3.20 14.56
N TRP A 162 -4.29 4.11 13.58
CA TRP A 162 -3.99 5.51 13.79
C TRP A 162 -5.01 6.41 13.09
N PRO A 163 -5.81 7.19 13.83
CA PRO A 163 -6.45 8.36 13.29
C PRO A 163 -5.39 9.38 12.88
N ASP A 164 -5.47 9.91 11.67
CA ASP A 164 -4.47 10.80 11.10
C ASP A 164 -5.12 12.09 10.60
N PRO A 165 -5.23 13.10 11.48
CA PRO A 165 -5.82 14.39 11.13
C PRO A 165 -4.95 15.12 10.13
N CYS A 166 -5.56 15.59 9.05
CA CYS A 166 -4.92 16.38 8.03
C CYS A 166 -5.33 17.86 8.16
N VAL A 167 -4.37 18.74 7.91
CA VAL A 167 -4.51 20.19 7.97
C VAL A 167 -4.17 20.83 6.64
N VAL A 168 -4.76 21.98 6.36
CA VAL A 168 -4.40 22.80 5.20
C VAL A 168 -3.13 23.56 5.53
N VAL A 169 -2.18 23.56 4.61
CA VAL A 169 -0.86 24.19 4.80
C VAL A 169 -0.44 24.98 3.57
N ALA A 170 0.39 25.98 3.79
CA ALA A 170 1.12 26.72 2.75
C ALA A 170 2.44 27.25 3.32
N ALA A 171 3.29 27.84 2.47
CA ALA A 171 4.46 28.59 2.93
C ALA A 171 4.02 29.74 3.88
N PRO A 172 4.82 30.10 4.90
CA PRO A 172 4.46 31.17 5.85
C PRO A 172 4.22 32.55 5.20
N ASP A 173 4.84 32.82 4.07
CA ASP A 173 4.68 34.05 3.28
C ASP A 173 3.59 33.95 2.19
N HIS A 174 2.91 32.82 2.08
CA HIS A 174 1.82 32.62 1.12
C HIS A 174 0.64 33.57 1.41
N PRO A 175 -0.05 34.16 0.41
CA PRO A 175 -1.17 35.06 0.63
C PRO A 175 -2.27 34.48 1.53
N LEU A 176 -2.57 33.19 1.44
CA LEU A 176 -3.53 32.53 2.32
C LEU A 176 -3.13 32.56 3.80
N ALA A 177 -1.83 32.51 4.12
CA ALA A 177 -1.34 32.56 5.49
C ALA A 177 -1.48 33.96 6.13
N GLN A 178 -1.66 34.99 5.32
CA GLN A 178 -1.85 36.36 5.77
C GLN A 178 -3.35 36.73 5.97
N MET A 179 -4.28 35.85 5.62
CA MET A 179 -5.71 36.10 5.75
C MET A 179 -6.19 35.76 7.18
N PRO A 180 -6.89 36.67 7.86
CA PRO A 180 -7.31 36.47 9.25
C PRO A 180 -8.40 35.40 9.42
N VAL A 181 -9.20 35.18 8.38
CA VAL A 181 -10.25 34.16 8.31
C VAL A 181 -10.22 33.53 6.93
N LEU A 182 -10.25 32.22 6.88
CA LEU A 182 -10.24 31.46 5.63
C LEU A 182 -11.51 30.63 5.50
N ASP A 183 -12.07 30.64 4.30
CA ASP A 183 -13.07 29.68 3.86
C ASP A 183 -12.46 28.76 2.78
N ILE A 184 -13.08 27.60 2.58
CA ILE A 184 -12.65 26.66 1.54
C ILE A 184 -12.71 27.28 0.12
N ALA A 185 -13.60 28.26 -0.10
CA ALA A 185 -13.68 29.00 -1.36
C ALA A 185 -12.42 29.85 -1.63
N ASP A 186 -11.72 30.31 -0.61
CA ASP A 186 -10.48 31.05 -0.77
C ASP A 186 -9.37 30.15 -1.28
N LEU A 187 -9.35 28.88 -0.85
CA LEU A 187 -8.40 27.89 -1.34
C LEU A 187 -8.56 27.65 -2.84
N ALA A 188 -9.78 27.66 -3.37
CA ALA A 188 -10.04 27.42 -4.79
C ALA A 188 -9.44 28.50 -5.73
N ARG A 189 -9.04 29.66 -5.17
CA ARG A 189 -8.43 30.78 -5.94
C ARG A 189 -6.93 30.62 -6.13
N TYR A 190 -6.29 29.71 -5.40
CA TYR A 190 -4.85 29.54 -5.42
C TYR A 190 -4.47 28.13 -5.89
N PRO A 191 -3.26 27.96 -6.47
CA PRO A 191 -2.79 26.66 -6.89
C PRO A 191 -2.72 25.68 -5.72
N ALA A 192 -3.20 24.45 -5.92
CA ALA A 192 -3.10 23.36 -4.97
C ALA A 192 -2.03 22.36 -5.40
N ILE A 193 -1.31 21.80 -4.44
CA ILE A 193 -0.38 20.69 -4.60
C ILE A 193 -0.92 19.54 -3.76
N LEU A 194 -1.43 18.49 -4.39
CA LEU A 194 -2.23 17.49 -3.71
C LEU A 194 -1.80 16.08 -4.15
N PRO A 195 -2.11 15.05 -3.34
CA PRO A 195 -2.15 13.68 -3.84
C PRO A 195 -3.08 13.57 -5.05
N ASP A 196 -2.84 12.56 -5.90
CA ASP A 196 -3.78 12.28 -7.00
C ASP A 196 -5.20 12.16 -6.43
N LEU A 197 -6.16 12.85 -7.08
CA LEU A 197 -7.55 12.92 -6.61
C LEU A 197 -8.29 11.57 -6.68
N ASN A 198 -7.70 10.56 -7.28
CA ASN A 198 -8.19 9.17 -7.27
C ASN A 198 -7.67 8.36 -6.08
N THR A 199 -6.70 8.87 -5.31
CA THR A 199 -6.26 8.22 -4.06
C THR A 199 -7.28 8.40 -2.94
N TYR A 200 -7.20 7.57 -1.89
CA TYR A 200 -8.11 7.70 -0.74
C TYR A 200 -8.01 9.09 -0.09
N THR A 201 -6.79 9.61 0.07
CA THR A 201 -6.57 10.96 0.60
C THR A 201 -7.09 12.04 -0.36
N GLY A 202 -6.79 11.92 -1.65
CA GLY A 202 -7.27 12.85 -2.68
C GLY A 202 -8.80 12.91 -2.76
N ARG A 203 -9.47 11.75 -2.67
CA ARG A 203 -10.94 11.67 -2.63
C ARG A 203 -11.55 12.32 -1.39
N LEU A 204 -10.90 12.20 -0.21
CA LEU A 204 -11.36 12.90 1.00
C LEU A 204 -11.34 14.41 0.78
N ILE A 205 -10.24 14.94 0.24
CA ILE A 205 -10.11 16.37 -0.05
C ILE A 205 -11.15 16.80 -1.09
N LYS A 206 -11.22 16.08 -2.20
CA LYS A 206 -12.14 16.37 -3.30
C LYS A 206 -13.60 16.41 -2.82
N ARG A 207 -14.03 15.49 -1.96
CA ARG A 207 -15.37 15.44 -1.40
C ARG A 207 -15.75 16.72 -0.66
N GLU A 208 -14.82 17.34 0.06
CA GLU A 208 -15.08 18.59 0.77
C GLU A 208 -15.34 19.78 -0.18
N PHE A 209 -14.66 19.81 -1.32
CA PHE A 209 -14.89 20.80 -2.37
C PHE A 209 -16.19 20.54 -3.12
N ASP A 210 -16.42 19.28 -3.54
CA ASP A 210 -17.64 18.89 -4.27
C ASP A 210 -18.91 19.16 -3.45
N ALA A 211 -18.88 18.90 -2.13
CA ALA A 211 -20.01 19.16 -1.23
C ALA A 211 -20.41 20.64 -1.14
N ARG A 212 -19.51 21.55 -1.55
CA ARG A 212 -19.74 23.01 -1.57
C ARG A 212 -19.86 23.56 -3.00
N GLY A 213 -19.92 22.69 -3.99
CA GLY A 213 -20.01 23.08 -5.41
C GLY A 213 -18.76 23.79 -5.93
N LEU A 214 -17.60 23.61 -5.27
CA LEU A 214 -16.34 24.24 -5.64
C LEU A 214 -15.50 23.29 -6.50
N LYS A 215 -14.88 23.85 -7.54
CA LYS A 215 -13.94 23.10 -8.38
C LYS A 215 -12.57 23.06 -7.73
N LEU A 216 -12.08 21.87 -7.41
CA LEU A 216 -10.70 21.66 -6.97
C LEU A 216 -9.80 21.37 -8.19
N THR A 217 -8.74 22.15 -8.36
CA THR A 217 -7.77 21.94 -9.42
C THR A 217 -6.38 21.80 -8.79
N ALA A 218 -5.84 20.58 -8.82
CA ALA A 218 -4.45 20.37 -8.45
C ALA A 218 -3.54 20.82 -9.60
N LYS A 219 -2.62 21.74 -9.34
CA LYS A 219 -1.60 22.18 -10.31
C LYS A 219 -0.48 21.14 -10.45
N LEU A 220 -0.15 20.52 -9.33
CA LEU A 220 0.84 19.43 -9.23
C LEU A 220 0.24 18.30 -8.41
N ALA A 221 0.48 17.07 -8.83
CA ALA A 221 0.02 15.88 -8.11
C ALA A 221 1.18 14.89 -7.94
N THR A 222 1.36 14.42 -6.71
CA THR A 222 2.26 13.33 -6.37
C THR A 222 1.73 12.64 -5.11
N ASN A 223 1.96 11.33 -4.97
CA ASN A 223 1.49 10.58 -3.79
C ASN A 223 2.51 10.58 -2.64
N TYR A 224 3.68 11.20 -2.84
CA TYR A 224 4.72 11.34 -1.80
C TYR A 224 4.48 12.62 -0.98
N LEU A 225 3.97 12.47 0.24
CA LEU A 225 3.54 13.59 1.09
C LEU A 225 4.73 14.49 1.49
N GLU A 226 5.92 13.93 1.65
CA GLU A 226 7.16 14.67 1.91
C GLU A 226 7.54 15.58 0.74
N THR A 227 7.31 15.10 -0.49
CA THR A 227 7.51 15.91 -1.70
C THR A 227 6.46 17.02 -1.77
N ILE A 228 5.21 16.73 -1.44
CA ILE A 228 4.14 17.75 -1.34
C ILE A 228 4.50 18.79 -0.29
N LYS A 229 4.98 18.36 0.89
CA LYS A 229 5.46 19.25 1.95
C LYS A 229 6.52 20.22 1.45
N MET A 230 7.55 19.68 0.81
CA MET A 230 8.63 20.49 0.25
C MET A 230 8.11 21.52 -0.78
N MET A 231 7.25 21.09 -1.70
CA MET A 231 6.66 21.96 -2.73
C MET A 231 5.79 23.06 -2.13
N ALA A 232 5.00 22.76 -1.11
CA ALA A 232 4.18 23.76 -0.40
C ALA A 232 5.06 24.74 0.37
N GLY A 233 6.11 24.26 1.04
CA GLY A 233 7.06 25.08 1.80
C GLY A 233 7.87 26.05 0.96
N VAL A 234 8.19 25.71 -0.29
CA VAL A 234 8.84 26.65 -1.22
C VAL A 234 7.86 27.58 -1.96
N GLY A 235 6.57 27.60 -1.57
CA GLY A 235 5.59 28.56 -2.06
C GLY A 235 4.95 28.23 -3.41
N LEU A 236 5.02 26.97 -3.89
CA LEU A 236 4.41 26.59 -5.18
C LEU A 236 2.88 26.54 -5.13
N GLY A 237 2.29 26.49 -3.91
CA GLY A 237 0.86 26.49 -3.66
C GLY A 237 0.53 26.00 -2.24
N TRP A 238 -0.76 25.86 -1.95
CA TRP A 238 -1.24 25.28 -0.72
C TRP A 238 -1.43 23.76 -0.84
N SER A 239 -1.47 23.08 0.29
CA SER A 239 -1.70 21.64 0.33
C SER A 239 -2.55 21.20 1.53
N VAL A 240 -2.88 19.91 1.56
CA VAL A 240 -3.45 19.20 2.72
C VAL A 240 -2.50 18.09 3.12
N LEU A 241 -1.97 18.18 4.32
CA LEU A 241 -0.99 17.23 4.85
C LEU A 241 -1.40 16.71 6.23
N PRO A 242 -0.95 15.51 6.61
CA PRO A 242 -1.02 15.08 8.00
C PRO A 242 -0.39 16.13 8.93
N ARG A 243 -1.04 16.40 10.05
CA ARG A 243 -0.51 17.35 11.03
C ARG A 243 0.89 16.97 11.53
N THR A 244 1.20 15.68 11.55
CA THR A 244 2.52 15.15 11.91
C THR A 244 3.66 15.57 10.98
N LEU A 245 3.36 16.02 9.76
CA LEU A 245 4.34 16.52 8.80
C LEU A 245 4.58 18.03 8.88
N VAL A 246 3.76 18.76 9.63
CA VAL A 246 3.88 20.22 9.73
C VAL A 246 5.05 20.59 10.62
N ASP A 247 5.93 21.47 10.12
CA ASP A 247 7.04 22.06 10.83
C ASP A 247 7.16 23.55 10.48
N ASP A 248 8.23 24.20 10.90
CA ASP A 248 8.47 25.64 10.71
C ASP A 248 8.54 26.08 9.24
N SER A 249 8.67 25.14 8.30
CA SER A 249 8.64 25.45 6.86
C SER A 249 7.22 25.70 6.31
N LEU A 250 6.19 25.40 7.12
CA LEU A 250 4.78 25.48 6.74
C LEU A 250 3.96 26.25 7.78
N ALA A 251 3.04 27.06 7.29
CA ALA A 251 1.96 27.63 8.10
C ALA A 251 0.71 26.74 8.00
N GLU A 252 0.15 26.32 9.15
CA GLU A 252 -1.17 25.69 9.21
C GLU A 252 -2.24 26.76 8.97
N LEU A 253 -3.11 26.53 8.01
CA LEU A 253 -4.17 27.45 7.62
C LEU A 253 -5.51 27.02 8.27
N PRO A 254 -6.06 27.78 9.23
CA PRO A 254 -7.32 27.45 9.89
C PRO A 254 -8.51 27.75 8.98
N VAL A 255 -8.89 26.78 8.16
CA VAL A 255 -10.05 26.90 7.26
C VAL A 255 -11.32 26.53 7.99
N ALA A 256 -12.27 27.46 8.02
CA ALA A 256 -13.53 27.29 8.75
C ALA A 256 -14.31 26.05 8.27
N LYS A 257 -14.79 25.24 9.21
CA LYS A 257 -15.65 24.05 8.96
C LYS A 257 -15.02 23.02 8.02
N LEU A 258 -13.68 22.97 7.90
CA LEU A 258 -12.98 21.96 7.13
C LEU A 258 -12.29 20.99 8.10
N HIS A 259 -12.74 19.73 8.10
CA HIS A 259 -12.16 18.67 8.92
C HIS A 259 -11.85 17.48 8.03
N ILE A 260 -10.56 17.23 7.84
CA ILE A 260 -10.09 16.10 7.03
C ILE A 260 -9.39 15.11 7.96
N LEU A 261 -10.03 13.98 8.17
CA LEU A 261 -9.50 12.86 8.94
C LEU A 261 -9.38 11.66 8.04
N ARG A 262 -8.20 11.11 7.92
CA ARG A 262 -7.99 9.80 7.33
C ARG A 262 -7.65 8.79 8.42
N ASN A 263 -7.98 7.53 8.18
CA ASN A 263 -7.64 6.45 9.07
C ASN A 263 -6.49 5.65 8.45
N LEU A 264 -5.46 5.42 9.22
CA LEU A 264 -4.38 4.51 8.89
C LEU A 264 -4.61 3.21 9.65
N GLY A 265 -4.29 2.08 9.03
CA GLY A 265 -4.57 0.82 9.69
C GLY A 265 -4.03 -0.39 8.96
N VAL A 266 -4.31 -1.54 9.55
CA VAL A 266 -3.92 -2.85 9.02
C VAL A 266 -5.10 -3.47 8.27
N ILE A 267 -4.81 -4.08 7.15
CA ILE A 267 -5.76 -4.85 6.35
C ILE A 267 -5.21 -6.27 6.11
N ASN A 268 -6.11 -7.24 6.10
CA ASN A 268 -5.85 -8.64 5.76
C ASN A 268 -7.01 -9.25 4.99
N HIS A 269 -6.76 -10.36 4.28
CA HIS A 269 -7.82 -11.08 3.59
C HIS A 269 -8.61 -11.97 4.58
N ARG A 270 -9.96 -11.87 4.57
CA ARG A 270 -10.84 -12.56 5.55
C ARG A 270 -10.75 -14.09 5.48
N ALA A 271 -10.57 -14.62 4.28
CA ALA A 271 -10.52 -16.07 4.03
C ALA A 271 -9.10 -16.63 4.13
N ARG A 272 -8.11 -15.83 4.50
CA ARG A 272 -6.72 -16.25 4.60
C ARG A 272 -6.28 -16.37 6.05
N THR A 273 -5.78 -17.54 6.45
CA THR A 273 -5.13 -17.73 7.74
C THR A 273 -3.79 -17.03 7.76
N LEU A 274 -3.60 -16.12 8.72
CA LEU A 274 -2.33 -15.43 8.88
C LEU A 274 -1.26 -16.37 9.43
N SER A 275 -0.03 -16.23 8.95
CA SER A 275 1.12 -16.89 9.56
C SER A 275 1.30 -16.43 11.01
N ASN A 276 2.07 -17.19 11.81
CA ASN A 276 2.42 -16.77 13.18
C ASN A 276 3.13 -15.41 13.18
N ALA A 277 3.99 -15.14 12.19
CA ALA A 277 4.68 -13.86 12.05
C ALA A 277 3.71 -12.72 11.71
N ALA A 278 2.78 -12.92 10.76
CA ALA A 278 1.75 -11.94 10.41
C ALA A 278 0.81 -11.66 11.58
N SER A 279 0.35 -12.72 12.28
CA SER A 279 -0.50 -12.59 13.47
C SER A 279 0.19 -11.84 14.60
N ALA A 280 1.48 -12.11 14.84
CA ALA A 280 2.27 -11.41 15.85
C ALA A 280 2.45 -9.92 15.52
N LEU A 281 2.72 -9.58 14.24
CA LEU A 281 2.81 -8.18 13.81
C LEU A 281 1.45 -7.47 13.93
N GLN A 282 0.36 -8.11 13.52
CA GLN A 282 -0.99 -7.56 13.65
C GLN A 282 -1.34 -7.27 15.12
N GLN A 283 -1.01 -8.18 16.03
CA GLN A 283 -1.23 -7.98 17.49
C GLN A 283 -0.45 -6.78 18.02
N LEU A 284 0.80 -6.58 17.62
CA LEU A 284 1.60 -5.41 18.02
C LEU A 284 1.00 -4.11 17.49
N LEU A 285 0.53 -4.11 16.24
CA LEU A 285 -0.16 -2.96 15.65
C LEU A 285 -1.43 -2.61 16.44
N LEU A 286 -2.25 -3.61 16.78
CA LEU A 286 -3.48 -3.41 17.55
C LEU A 286 -3.19 -2.92 18.98
N ALA A 287 -2.17 -3.46 19.63
CA ALA A 287 -1.76 -3.00 20.95
C ALA A 287 -1.30 -1.52 20.94
N THR A 288 -0.69 -1.05 19.85
CA THR A 288 -0.35 0.36 19.65
C THR A 288 -1.58 1.25 19.59
N ALA A 289 -2.65 0.79 18.91
CA ALA A 289 -3.92 1.50 18.83
C ALA A 289 -4.57 1.67 20.21
N ASP A 290 -4.56 0.62 21.03
CA ASP A 290 -5.15 0.64 22.38
C ASP A 290 -4.37 1.59 23.32
N GLN A 291 -3.04 1.62 23.23
CA GLN A 291 -2.21 2.56 24.01
C GLN A 291 -2.51 4.01 23.66
N GLN A 292 -2.71 4.36 22.39
CA GLN A 292 -3.05 5.72 21.98
C GLN A 292 -4.46 6.14 22.43
N ARG A 293 -5.41 5.21 22.52
CA ARG A 293 -6.75 5.47 23.04
C ARG A 293 -6.77 5.65 24.56
N ALA A 294 -5.84 5.03 25.27
CA ALA A 294 -5.75 5.06 26.71
C ALA A 294 -5.06 6.32 27.28
N VAL A 295 -4.39 7.12 26.44
CA VAL A 295 -3.77 8.41 26.84
C VAL A 295 -4.78 9.54 26.59
N PRO A 296 -5.53 10.04 27.60
CA PRO A 296 -6.43 11.16 27.43
C PRO A 296 -5.58 12.44 27.41
N GLY A 297 -5.43 13.08 26.24
CA GLY A 297 -4.85 14.42 26.23
C GLY A 297 -3.96 14.84 25.08
N SER A 298 -4.12 14.34 23.87
CA SER A 298 -3.59 15.00 22.66
C SER A 298 -4.75 15.43 21.76
N ARG A 299 -5.44 16.48 22.20
CA ARG A 299 -6.39 17.23 21.33
C ARG A 299 -5.69 18.45 20.76
#